data_63cad790abab0b39490b1c9b4873da04
#
_entry.id   63cad790abab0b39490b1c9b4873da04
#
_cell.length_a   1.000
_cell.length_b   1.000
_cell.length_c   1.000
_cell.angle_alpha   90.00
_cell.angle_beta   90.00
_cell.angle_gamma   90.00
#
_symmetry.space_group_name_H-M   'P 1'
#
loop_
_entity.id
_entity.type
_entity.pdbx_description
1 polymer ?
#
loop_
_entity_poly.entity_id
_entity_poly.type
_entity_poly.pdbx_seq_one_letter_code
_entity_poly.pdbx_strand_id
1 'polypeptide(L)'
;MTKLRRGFSLVEMLIALTITSTLLAATMTALHASFRAYKFTTDAASTHVVSRIVMHRLLTMVRTGDQFGPYPADVLAANQNPLTSTYLEFISYYDANTLTKKVVRVERRDAKSGEQGPYTLYIIEKTYVNETLTATTDQPLLQGVTDVKFTLEYDIGPRLRRATVDLTVQPADTKDTSLHTELSAPTIRLVSSVMPRRLELEQ
;
A
#
# COMPACT_ATOMS: atom_id res chain seq x y z
N MET A 1 34.95 58.51 -40.83
CA MET A 1 35.66 57.70 -39.86
C MET A 1 34.99 56.30 -39.81
N THR A 2 35.51 55.34 -40.52
CA THR A 2 35.05 53.98 -40.60
C THR A 2 35.56 53.23 -39.36
N LYS A 3 34.64 52.89 -38.42
CA LYS A 3 34.95 52.00 -37.27
C LYS A 3 35.29 50.63 -37.84
N LEU A 4 36.57 50.24 -37.75
CA LEU A 4 37.00 48.85 -37.97
C LEU A 4 36.25 47.93 -37.00
N ARG A 5 35.37 47.05 -37.51
CA ARG A 5 34.75 45.99 -36.75
C ARG A 5 35.87 45.00 -36.43
N ARG A 6 36.22 44.88 -35.14
CA ARG A 6 37.13 43.85 -34.67
C ARG A 6 36.40 42.51 -34.75
N GLY A 7 36.89 41.59 -35.53
CA GLY A 7 36.41 40.20 -35.57
C GLY A 7 36.85 39.45 -34.31
N PHE A 8 36.06 38.45 -33.93
CA PHE A 8 36.40 37.55 -32.82
C PHE A 8 37.64 36.72 -33.16
N SER A 9 38.52 36.56 -32.19
CA SER A 9 39.67 35.65 -32.28
C SER A 9 39.20 34.20 -32.17
N LEU A 10 39.85 33.26 -32.86
CA LEU A 10 39.55 31.82 -32.79
C LEU A 10 39.69 31.28 -31.35
N VAL A 11 40.62 31.82 -30.58
CA VAL A 11 40.85 31.50 -29.17
C VAL A 11 39.67 31.96 -28.29
N GLU A 12 39.15 33.18 -28.54
CA GLU A 12 37.95 33.66 -27.80
C GLU A 12 36.74 32.81 -28.06
N MET A 13 36.52 32.35 -29.31
CA MET A 13 35.44 31.43 -29.66
C MET A 13 35.61 30.08 -28.94
N LEU A 14 36.82 29.56 -28.83
CA LEU A 14 37.10 28.29 -28.15
C LEU A 14 36.86 28.36 -26.64
N ILE A 15 37.32 29.49 -26.03
CA ILE A 15 37.06 29.74 -24.59
C ILE A 15 35.56 29.92 -24.34
N ALA A 16 34.84 30.67 -25.17
CA ALA A 16 33.42 30.85 -25.03
C ALA A 16 32.66 29.52 -25.16
N LEU A 17 33.05 28.64 -26.11
CA LEU A 17 32.43 27.34 -26.31
C LEU A 17 32.69 26.43 -25.11
N THR A 18 33.88 26.40 -24.53
CA THR A 18 34.18 25.58 -23.35
C THR A 18 33.40 26.06 -22.12
N ILE A 19 33.30 27.38 -21.90
CA ILE A 19 32.52 27.93 -20.79
C ILE A 19 31.02 27.62 -20.97
N THR A 20 30.46 27.78 -22.17
CA THR A 20 29.05 27.50 -22.43
C THR A 20 28.75 26.01 -22.30
N SER A 21 29.63 25.12 -22.79
CA SER A 21 29.42 23.68 -22.65
C SER A 21 29.48 23.19 -21.19
N THR A 22 30.42 23.71 -20.39
CA THR A 22 30.50 23.40 -18.96
C THR A 22 29.30 23.92 -18.18
N LEU A 23 28.85 25.16 -18.52
CA LEU A 23 27.65 25.72 -17.89
C LEU A 23 26.38 24.91 -18.25
N LEU A 24 26.26 24.50 -19.52
CA LEU A 24 25.17 23.66 -19.96
C LEU A 24 25.18 22.30 -19.26
N ALA A 25 26.32 21.65 -19.13
CA ALA A 25 26.46 20.39 -18.41
C ALA A 25 26.09 20.56 -16.94
N ALA A 26 26.53 21.63 -16.29
CA ALA A 26 26.20 21.92 -14.89
C ALA A 26 24.69 22.16 -14.69
N THR A 27 24.05 22.94 -15.59
CA THR A 27 22.60 23.16 -15.52
C THR A 27 21.80 21.90 -15.77
N MET A 28 22.22 21.03 -16.70
CA MET A 28 21.59 19.74 -16.97
C MET A 28 21.65 18.79 -15.77
N THR A 29 22.81 18.72 -15.10
CA THR A 29 22.95 17.90 -13.88
C THR A 29 22.10 18.42 -12.72
N ALA A 30 22.07 19.74 -12.52
CA ALA A 30 21.23 20.37 -11.49
C ALA A 30 19.72 20.13 -11.77
N LEU A 31 19.29 20.27 -13.02
CA LEU A 31 17.92 20.02 -13.44
C LEU A 31 17.55 18.55 -13.19
N HIS A 32 18.42 17.61 -13.57
CA HIS A 32 18.19 16.19 -13.37
C HIS A 32 18.10 15.82 -11.88
N ALA A 33 18.96 16.38 -11.03
CA ALA A 33 18.89 16.20 -9.59
C ALA A 33 17.57 16.75 -9.00
N SER A 34 17.13 17.92 -9.51
CA SER A 34 15.88 18.55 -9.08
C SER A 34 14.65 17.70 -9.45
N PHE A 35 14.60 17.16 -10.66
CA PHE A 35 13.53 16.27 -11.09
C PHE A 35 13.48 14.99 -10.28
N ARG A 36 14.63 14.39 -9.94
CA ARG A 36 14.68 13.21 -9.06
C ARG A 36 14.13 13.52 -7.68
N ALA A 37 14.55 14.62 -7.06
CA ALA A 37 14.06 15.03 -5.75
C ALA A 37 12.55 15.29 -5.76
N TYR A 38 12.05 15.96 -6.80
CA TYR A 38 10.62 16.22 -6.98
C TYR A 38 9.83 14.90 -7.10
N LYS A 39 10.25 13.98 -8.00
CA LYS A 39 9.61 12.68 -8.18
C LYS A 39 9.57 11.91 -6.85
N PHE A 40 10.70 11.78 -6.18
CA PHE A 40 10.82 11.11 -4.89
C PHE A 40 9.84 11.66 -3.84
N THR A 41 9.78 12.98 -3.71
CA THR A 41 8.89 13.63 -2.72
C THR A 41 7.41 13.42 -3.08
N THR A 42 7.07 13.51 -4.36
CA THR A 42 5.69 13.33 -4.83
C THR A 42 5.23 11.88 -4.65
N ASP A 43 6.07 10.90 -4.97
CA ASP A 43 5.75 9.47 -4.84
C ASP A 43 5.62 9.08 -3.36
N ALA A 44 6.48 9.59 -2.50
CA ALA A 44 6.37 9.38 -1.06
C ALA A 44 5.07 9.98 -0.49
N ALA A 45 4.72 11.21 -0.89
CA ALA A 45 3.51 11.89 -0.44
C ALA A 45 2.25 11.16 -0.93
N SER A 46 2.19 10.77 -2.21
CA SER A 46 1.05 10.05 -2.78
C SER A 46 0.84 8.69 -2.11
N THR A 47 1.92 7.92 -1.92
CA THR A 47 1.87 6.63 -1.23
C THR A 47 1.36 6.76 0.20
N HIS A 48 1.79 7.81 0.91
CA HIS A 48 1.31 8.08 2.27
C HIS A 48 -0.20 8.37 2.32
N VAL A 49 -0.70 9.18 1.39
CA VAL A 49 -2.14 9.50 1.30
C VAL A 49 -2.95 8.27 0.95
N VAL A 50 -2.55 7.51 -0.08
CA VAL A 50 -3.26 6.29 -0.51
C VAL A 50 -3.26 5.25 0.60
N SER A 51 -2.14 5.03 1.27
CA SER A 51 -2.04 4.06 2.38
C SER A 51 -2.94 4.42 3.55
N ARG A 52 -3.09 5.71 3.87
CA ARG A 52 -4.05 6.17 4.90
C ARG A 52 -5.50 5.94 4.49
N ILE A 53 -5.86 6.20 3.23
CA ILE A 53 -7.21 5.95 2.72
C ILE A 53 -7.52 4.46 2.81
N VAL A 54 -6.59 3.61 2.39
CA VAL A 54 -6.74 2.15 2.47
C VAL A 54 -6.86 1.68 3.92
N MET A 55 -6.02 2.17 4.82
CA MET A 55 -6.11 1.86 6.24
C MET A 55 -7.48 2.25 6.80
N HIS A 56 -7.96 3.45 6.51
CA HIS A 56 -9.28 3.89 6.96
C HIS A 56 -10.41 3.00 6.41
N ARG A 57 -10.32 2.59 5.14
CA ARG A 57 -11.27 1.65 4.53
C ARG A 57 -11.26 0.29 5.24
N LEU A 58 -10.07 -0.27 5.52
CA LEU A 58 -9.93 -1.52 6.27
C LEU A 58 -10.56 -1.43 7.65
N LEU A 59 -10.27 -0.36 8.40
CA LEU A 59 -10.83 -0.15 9.73
C LEU A 59 -12.36 0.00 9.70
N THR A 60 -12.90 0.66 8.67
CA THR A 60 -14.35 0.78 8.48
C THR A 60 -15.00 -0.57 8.21
N MET A 61 -14.38 -1.39 7.33
CA MET A 61 -14.87 -2.74 7.05
C MET A 61 -14.85 -3.62 8.30
N VAL A 62 -13.78 -3.57 9.10
CA VAL A 62 -13.72 -4.30 10.37
C VAL A 62 -14.77 -3.80 11.35
N ARG A 63 -15.05 -2.50 11.37
CA ARG A 63 -16.06 -1.93 12.27
C ARG A 63 -17.48 -2.42 11.96
N THR A 64 -17.78 -2.69 10.69
CA THR A 64 -19.12 -3.07 10.23
C THR A 64 -19.27 -4.55 9.91
N GLY A 65 -18.17 -5.31 9.89
CA GLY A 65 -18.16 -6.74 9.65
C GLY A 65 -18.61 -7.57 10.85
N ASP A 66 -18.96 -8.81 10.58
CA ASP A 66 -19.35 -9.82 11.57
C ASP A 66 -18.63 -11.14 11.29
N GLN A 67 -18.61 -12.04 12.29
CA GLN A 67 -18.03 -13.39 12.22
C GLN A 67 -16.62 -13.40 11.61
N PHE A 68 -15.70 -12.82 12.34
CA PHE A 68 -14.32 -12.65 11.90
C PHE A 68 -13.53 -13.97 11.94
N GLY A 69 -12.63 -14.13 10.95
CA GLY A 69 -11.64 -15.21 10.88
C GLY A 69 -10.26 -14.67 10.51
N PRO A 70 -9.18 -15.42 10.74
CA PRO A 70 -9.14 -16.74 11.36
C PRO A 70 -9.44 -16.70 12.87
N TYR A 71 -9.97 -17.83 13.40
CA TYR A 71 -10.33 -17.98 14.80
C TYR A 71 -9.30 -18.86 15.53
N PRO A 72 -8.87 -18.51 16.75
CA PRO A 72 -7.95 -19.34 17.52
C PRO A 72 -8.63 -20.64 17.96
N ALA A 73 -7.88 -21.71 18.05
CA ALA A 73 -8.43 -23.01 18.52
C ALA A 73 -8.85 -22.96 20.01
N ASP A 74 -8.11 -22.17 20.80
CA ASP A 74 -8.45 -21.91 22.21
C ASP A 74 -8.31 -20.40 22.50
N VAL A 75 -9.44 -19.75 22.76
CA VAL A 75 -9.52 -18.31 23.07
C VAL A 75 -8.90 -17.97 24.42
N LEU A 76 -8.90 -18.94 25.38
CA LEU A 76 -8.37 -18.75 26.71
C LEU A 76 -6.84 -18.92 26.76
N ALA A 77 -6.26 -19.58 25.77
CA ALA A 77 -4.83 -19.81 25.72
C ALA A 77 -4.09 -18.53 25.31
N ALA A 78 -3.28 -17.98 26.22
CA ALA A 78 -2.52 -16.74 26.00
C ALA A 78 -1.51 -16.82 24.83
N ASN A 79 -1.13 -18.00 24.39
CA ASN A 79 -0.26 -18.23 23.24
C ASN A 79 -1.03 -18.30 21.90
N GLN A 80 -2.35 -18.34 21.92
CA GLN A 80 -3.21 -18.40 20.73
C GLN A 80 -4.09 -17.16 20.57
N ASN A 81 -4.29 -16.40 21.63
CA ASN A 81 -5.08 -15.17 21.64
C ASN A 81 -4.32 -14.05 22.37
N PRO A 82 -3.88 -12.96 21.68
CA PRO A 82 -4.25 -12.58 20.30
C PRO A 82 -3.61 -13.43 19.21
N LEU A 83 -4.37 -13.68 18.13
CA LEU A 83 -3.92 -14.40 16.95
C LEU A 83 -3.35 -13.43 15.92
N THR A 84 -2.16 -13.73 15.37
CA THR A 84 -1.58 -12.98 14.25
C THR A 84 -1.76 -13.74 12.94
N SER A 85 -2.29 -13.07 11.93
CA SER A 85 -2.57 -13.63 10.62
C SER A 85 -2.09 -12.69 9.49
N THR A 86 -1.82 -13.25 8.31
CA THR A 86 -1.54 -12.53 7.07
C THR A 86 -2.81 -12.19 6.28
N TYR A 87 -3.95 -12.66 6.73
CA TYR A 87 -5.26 -12.34 6.15
C TYR A 87 -6.29 -12.08 7.25
N LEU A 88 -7.34 -11.39 6.86
CA LEU A 88 -8.53 -11.14 7.67
C LEU A 88 -9.75 -11.50 6.83
N GLU A 89 -10.69 -12.27 7.41
CA GLU A 89 -11.94 -12.63 6.76
C GLU A 89 -13.12 -12.28 7.67
N PHE A 90 -14.23 -11.83 7.09
CA PHE A 90 -15.44 -11.50 7.84
C PHE A 90 -16.67 -11.49 6.93
N ILE A 91 -17.85 -11.62 7.54
CA ILE A 91 -19.12 -11.46 6.83
C ILE A 91 -19.42 -9.96 6.74
N SER A 92 -19.57 -9.46 5.52
CA SER A 92 -19.92 -8.05 5.25
C SER A 92 -21.44 -7.84 5.09
N TYR A 93 -22.16 -8.89 4.71
CA TYR A 93 -23.60 -8.87 4.48
C TYR A 93 -24.20 -10.26 4.67
N TYR A 94 -25.36 -10.31 5.33
CA TYR A 94 -26.16 -11.50 5.48
C TYR A 94 -27.65 -11.17 5.34
N ASP A 95 -28.35 -11.92 4.51
CA ASP A 95 -29.80 -11.82 4.35
C ASP A 95 -30.43 -13.19 4.63
N ALA A 96 -31.18 -13.26 5.71
CA ALA A 96 -31.83 -14.48 6.16
C ALA A 96 -32.98 -14.94 5.23
N ASN A 97 -33.63 -14.02 4.48
CA ASN A 97 -34.74 -14.35 3.58
C ASN A 97 -34.24 -15.05 2.32
N THR A 98 -33.15 -14.59 1.76
CA THR A 98 -32.53 -15.16 0.54
C THR A 98 -31.41 -16.15 0.85
N LEU A 99 -31.06 -16.35 2.12
CA LEU A 99 -29.90 -17.10 2.58
C LEU A 99 -28.61 -16.70 1.85
N THR A 100 -28.51 -15.39 1.55
CA THR A 100 -27.37 -14.81 0.85
C THR A 100 -26.36 -14.27 1.86
N LYS A 101 -25.13 -14.75 1.76
CA LYS A 101 -23.99 -14.34 2.60
C LYS A 101 -22.85 -13.81 1.73
N LYS A 102 -22.35 -12.61 2.04
CA LYS A 102 -21.12 -12.08 1.44
C LYS A 102 -19.99 -12.13 2.45
N VAL A 103 -18.93 -12.83 2.08
CA VAL A 103 -17.71 -12.96 2.86
C VAL A 103 -16.64 -12.13 2.18
N VAL A 104 -16.03 -11.23 2.93
CA VAL A 104 -14.90 -10.43 2.47
C VAL A 104 -13.63 -10.95 3.12
N ARG A 105 -12.64 -11.23 2.30
CA ARG A 105 -11.29 -11.59 2.73
C ARG A 105 -10.30 -10.55 2.24
N VAL A 106 -9.50 -10.06 3.14
CA VAL A 106 -8.37 -9.17 2.84
C VAL A 106 -7.10 -9.95 3.03
N GLU A 107 -6.30 -10.08 1.98
CA GLU A 107 -5.04 -10.82 2.03
C GLU A 107 -3.96 -10.16 1.16
N ARG A 108 -2.71 -10.35 1.58
CA ARG A 108 -1.57 -10.07 0.72
C ARG A 108 -1.38 -11.23 -0.25
N ARG A 109 -1.36 -10.94 -1.53
CA ARG A 109 -0.92 -11.90 -2.53
C ARG A 109 0.50 -11.62 -2.90
N ASP A 110 1.30 -12.65 -2.77
CA ASP A 110 2.66 -12.63 -3.25
C ASP A 110 2.61 -12.56 -4.79
N ALA A 111 3.50 -11.77 -5.36
CA ALA A 111 3.74 -11.81 -6.78
C ALA A 111 4.12 -13.24 -7.19
N LYS A 112 3.96 -13.57 -8.46
CA LYS A 112 4.20 -14.92 -8.98
C LYS A 112 5.50 -15.51 -8.44
N SER A 113 5.50 -16.83 -8.18
CA SER A 113 6.61 -17.60 -7.62
C SER A 113 7.98 -17.09 -8.10
N GLY A 114 8.79 -16.56 -7.16
CA GLY A 114 10.13 -16.03 -7.42
C GLY A 114 10.26 -14.50 -7.39
N GLU A 115 9.19 -13.73 -7.31
CA GLU A 115 9.25 -12.28 -7.14
C GLU A 115 9.39 -11.92 -5.65
N GLN A 116 10.49 -11.30 -5.29
CA GLN A 116 10.61 -10.59 -4.02
C GLN A 116 9.86 -9.27 -4.14
N GLY A 117 8.94 -9.01 -3.20
CA GLY A 117 8.08 -7.83 -3.11
C GLY A 117 8.55 -6.56 -3.84
N PRO A 118 7.77 -5.53 -3.87
CA PRO A 118 6.56 -5.30 -3.08
C PRO A 118 5.33 -6.05 -3.63
N TYR A 119 4.46 -6.47 -2.72
CA TYR A 119 3.26 -7.26 -2.99
C TYR A 119 2.03 -6.37 -3.20
N THR A 120 0.91 -6.99 -3.52
CA THR A 120 -0.38 -6.31 -3.63
C THR A 120 -1.35 -6.83 -2.58
N LEU A 121 -1.98 -5.93 -1.85
CA LEU A 121 -3.10 -6.25 -0.96
C LEU A 121 -4.37 -6.35 -1.80
N TYR A 122 -5.10 -7.45 -1.65
CA TYR A 122 -6.36 -7.74 -2.35
C TYR A 122 -7.54 -7.78 -1.40
N ILE A 123 -8.70 -7.36 -1.91
CA ILE A 123 -10.00 -7.67 -1.35
C ILE A 123 -10.64 -8.74 -2.23
N ILE A 124 -11.05 -9.83 -1.61
CA ILE A 124 -11.74 -10.94 -2.24
C ILE A 124 -13.14 -10.98 -1.64
N GLU A 125 -14.16 -10.71 -2.45
CA GLU A 125 -15.56 -10.83 -2.06
C GLU A 125 -16.12 -12.14 -2.61
N LYS A 126 -16.62 -13.00 -1.72
CA LYS A 126 -17.26 -14.27 -2.04
C LYS A 126 -18.73 -14.18 -1.68
N THR A 127 -19.59 -14.43 -2.65
CA THR A 127 -21.04 -14.47 -2.45
C THR A 127 -21.50 -15.93 -2.37
N TYR A 128 -22.18 -16.26 -1.32
CA TYR A 128 -22.80 -17.58 -1.10
C TYR A 128 -24.31 -17.41 -1.11
N VAL A 129 -25.01 -18.35 -1.74
CA VAL A 129 -26.46 -18.50 -1.69
C VAL A 129 -26.78 -19.93 -1.28
N ASN A 130 -27.53 -20.12 -0.22
CA ASN A 130 -27.77 -21.45 0.37
C ASN A 130 -26.45 -22.20 0.64
N GLU A 131 -25.45 -21.52 1.22
CA GLU A 131 -24.09 -22.03 1.49
C GLU A 131 -23.28 -22.44 0.25
N THR A 132 -23.83 -22.29 -0.94
CA THR A 132 -23.14 -22.55 -2.21
C THR A 132 -22.46 -21.30 -2.71
N LEU A 133 -21.16 -21.38 -3.02
CA LEU A 133 -20.41 -20.27 -3.61
C LEU A 133 -20.94 -19.97 -5.03
N THR A 134 -21.49 -18.79 -5.22
CA THR A 134 -22.08 -18.35 -6.53
C THR A 134 -21.21 -17.37 -7.28
N ALA A 135 -20.47 -16.52 -6.58
CA ALA A 135 -19.59 -15.54 -7.19
C ALA A 135 -18.33 -15.28 -6.35
N THR A 136 -17.24 -14.98 -7.03
CA THR A 136 -16.00 -14.51 -6.41
C THR A 136 -15.48 -13.32 -7.19
N THR A 137 -15.20 -12.22 -6.52
CA THR A 137 -14.63 -11.00 -7.11
C THR A 137 -13.35 -10.63 -6.39
N ASP A 138 -12.28 -10.49 -7.15
CA ASP A 138 -10.97 -10.10 -6.65
C ASP A 138 -10.65 -8.67 -7.08
N GLN A 139 -10.34 -7.80 -6.15
CA GLN A 139 -9.99 -6.40 -6.42
C GLN A 139 -8.67 -6.05 -5.74
N PRO A 140 -7.70 -5.47 -6.48
CA PRO A 140 -6.49 -4.93 -5.87
C PRO A 140 -6.86 -3.69 -5.05
N LEU A 141 -6.42 -3.66 -3.79
CA LEU A 141 -6.68 -2.56 -2.86
C LEU A 141 -5.50 -1.61 -2.75
N LEU A 142 -4.28 -2.16 -2.67
CA LEU A 142 -3.05 -1.39 -2.50
C LEU A 142 -1.87 -2.15 -3.08
N GLN A 143 -1.12 -1.49 -3.94
CA GLN A 143 0.17 -1.97 -4.45
C GLN A 143 1.32 -1.46 -3.57
N GLY A 144 2.48 -2.07 -3.68
CA GLY A 144 3.66 -1.66 -2.93
C GLY A 144 3.68 -2.13 -1.47
N VAL A 145 2.85 -3.10 -1.11
CA VAL A 145 2.83 -3.65 0.25
C VAL A 145 4.06 -4.53 0.48
N THR A 146 4.86 -4.18 1.48
CA THR A 146 6.02 -4.97 1.89
C THR A 146 5.64 -6.01 2.94
N ASP A 147 4.80 -5.60 3.90
CA ASP A 147 4.29 -6.49 4.94
C ASP A 147 2.89 -6.08 5.37
N VAL A 148 2.08 -7.06 5.73
CA VAL A 148 0.79 -6.84 6.39
C VAL A 148 0.55 -7.91 7.44
N LYS A 149 0.14 -7.47 8.63
CA LYS A 149 -0.21 -8.34 9.75
C LYS A 149 -1.52 -7.89 10.35
N PHE A 150 -2.40 -8.84 10.58
CA PHE A 150 -3.65 -8.66 11.29
C PHE A 150 -3.52 -9.35 12.66
N THR A 151 -3.57 -8.57 13.73
CA THR A 151 -3.60 -9.12 15.10
C THR A 151 -5.03 -9.07 15.59
N LEU A 152 -5.62 -10.23 15.81
CA LEU A 152 -7.02 -10.43 16.16
C LEU A 152 -7.11 -10.90 17.62
N GLU A 153 -7.78 -10.12 18.43
CA GLU A 153 -8.03 -10.41 19.84
C GLU A 153 -9.50 -10.78 20.01
N TYR A 154 -9.75 -11.98 20.49
CA TYR A 154 -11.10 -12.52 20.67
C TYR A 154 -11.51 -12.55 22.14
N ASP A 155 -12.80 -12.43 22.38
CA ASP A 155 -13.45 -12.64 23.65
C ASP A 155 -14.08 -14.05 23.69
N ILE A 156 -14.57 -14.48 24.85
CA ILE A 156 -15.25 -15.78 25.03
C ILE A 156 -16.44 -15.84 24.04
N GLY A 157 -16.48 -16.93 23.27
CA GLY A 157 -17.35 -17.05 22.09
C GLY A 157 -16.63 -16.50 20.81
N PRO A 158 -17.16 -16.72 19.60
CA PRO A 158 -16.50 -16.32 18.35
C PRO A 158 -16.59 -14.79 18.11
N ARG A 159 -16.33 -13.96 19.13
CA ARG A 159 -16.50 -12.52 19.08
C ARG A 159 -15.15 -11.82 19.02
N LEU A 160 -14.90 -11.12 17.93
CA LEU A 160 -13.72 -10.27 17.83
C LEU A 160 -13.85 -9.07 18.79
N ARG A 161 -12.90 -8.95 19.72
CA ARG A 161 -12.80 -7.82 20.64
C ARG A 161 -12.09 -6.63 19.99
N ARG A 162 -10.97 -6.91 19.34
CA ARG A 162 -10.12 -5.90 18.70
C ARG A 162 -9.38 -6.50 17.53
N ALA A 163 -9.30 -5.78 16.43
CA ALA A 163 -8.38 -6.05 15.34
C ALA A 163 -7.34 -4.92 15.27
N THR A 164 -6.08 -5.29 15.17
CA THR A 164 -4.97 -4.37 14.88
C THR A 164 -4.42 -4.70 13.51
N VAL A 165 -4.37 -3.70 12.64
CA VAL A 165 -3.79 -3.79 11.31
C VAL A 165 -2.43 -3.12 11.33
N ASP A 166 -1.38 -3.86 11.00
CA ASP A 166 -0.01 -3.37 10.83
C ASP A 166 0.36 -3.52 9.35
N LEU A 167 0.44 -2.40 8.67
CA LEU A 167 0.64 -2.31 7.22
C LEU A 167 1.92 -1.55 6.93
N THR A 168 2.85 -2.19 6.22
CA THR A 168 4.09 -1.58 5.74
C THR A 168 4.05 -1.48 4.22
N VAL A 169 4.24 -0.27 3.70
CA VAL A 169 4.13 0.04 2.27
C VAL A 169 5.39 0.74 1.79
N GLN A 170 5.80 0.41 0.59
CA GLN A 170 6.88 1.07 -0.13
C GLN A 170 6.32 1.62 -1.46
N PRO A 171 6.70 2.81 -1.91
CA PRO A 171 6.27 3.32 -3.21
C PRO A 171 6.51 2.31 -4.32
N ALA A 172 5.50 2.08 -5.16
CA ALA A 172 5.53 1.02 -6.18
C ALA A 172 6.53 1.29 -7.32
N ASP A 173 6.93 2.54 -7.50
CA ASP A 173 7.76 3.01 -8.63
C ASP A 173 9.26 2.69 -8.46
N THR A 174 9.64 2.03 -7.35
CA THR A 174 11.03 1.58 -7.13
C THR A 174 11.47 0.43 -8.05
N LYS A 175 10.57 -0.07 -8.91
CA LYS A 175 10.90 -1.13 -9.89
C LYS A 175 11.75 -0.64 -11.08
N ASP A 176 11.86 0.66 -11.27
CA ASP A 176 12.73 1.20 -12.33
C ASP A 176 14.19 1.24 -11.85
N THR A 177 14.81 0.05 -11.87
CA THR A 177 16.17 -0.23 -11.38
C THR A 177 17.27 0.54 -12.12
N SER A 178 16.96 1.18 -13.24
CA SER A 178 17.95 1.90 -14.04
C SER A 178 18.41 3.24 -13.45
N LEU A 179 17.68 3.79 -12.46
CA LEU A 179 17.95 5.10 -11.87
C LEU A 179 18.12 5.09 -10.33
N HIS A 180 18.05 3.94 -9.66
CA HIS A 180 17.87 3.84 -8.22
C HIS A 180 19.03 3.20 -7.45
N THR A 181 20.26 3.52 -7.77
CA THR A 181 21.39 2.90 -7.06
C THR A 181 21.60 3.45 -5.62
N GLU A 182 20.98 4.57 -5.22
CA GLU A 182 21.32 5.21 -3.95
C GLU A 182 20.17 5.78 -3.10
N LEU A 183 18.95 5.88 -3.60
CA LEU A 183 17.81 6.42 -2.84
C LEU A 183 16.72 5.36 -2.70
N SER A 184 16.84 4.53 -1.67
CA SER A 184 15.74 3.64 -1.25
C SER A 184 14.54 4.50 -0.83
N ALA A 185 13.40 4.34 -1.51
CA ALA A 185 12.19 5.05 -1.12
C ALA A 185 11.82 4.66 0.33
N PRO A 186 11.47 5.64 1.19
CA PRO A 186 11.18 5.38 2.57
C PRO A 186 9.95 4.47 2.69
N THR A 187 10.08 3.41 3.47
CA THR A 187 8.93 2.57 3.84
C THR A 187 8.04 3.30 4.84
N ILE A 188 6.74 3.23 4.61
CA ILE A 188 5.72 3.81 5.48
C ILE A 188 5.07 2.68 6.25
N ARG A 189 5.14 2.71 7.58
CA ARG A 189 4.46 1.76 8.44
C ARG A 189 3.27 2.44 9.11
N LEU A 190 2.09 1.86 8.95
CA LEU A 190 0.84 2.32 9.54
C LEU A 190 0.31 1.22 10.45
N VAL A 191 0.10 1.55 11.72
CA VAL A 191 -0.49 0.64 12.70
C VAL A 191 -1.75 1.29 13.25
N SER A 192 -2.86 0.56 13.21
CA SER A 192 -4.11 1.05 13.77
C SER A 192 -4.96 -0.09 14.30
N SER A 193 -5.72 0.20 15.34
CA SER A 193 -6.61 -0.75 15.99
C SER A 193 -8.05 -0.29 15.92
N VAL A 194 -8.96 -1.25 15.80
CA VAL A 194 -10.40 -1.01 15.74
C VAL A 194 -11.16 -2.09 16.50
N MET A 195 -12.28 -1.69 17.10
CA MET A 195 -13.25 -2.60 17.69
C MET A 195 -14.47 -2.69 16.77
N PRO A 196 -14.94 -3.91 16.44
CA PRO A 196 -16.19 -4.09 15.70
C PRO A 196 -17.36 -3.47 16.44
N ARG A 197 -18.34 -2.93 15.73
CA ARG A 197 -19.60 -2.54 16.33
C ARG A 197 -20.33 -3.81 16.73
N ARG A 198 -20.68 -3.91 17.98
CA ARG A 198 -21.62 -4.94 18.43
C ARG A 198 -23.00 -4.54 17.89
N LEU A 199 -23.42 -5.15 16.80
CA LEU A 199 -24.82 -5.17 16.46
C LEU A 199 -25.45 -6.14 17.46
N GLU A 200 -26.14 -5.63 18.46
CA GLU A 200 -27.10 -6.43 19.23
C GLU A 200 -28.16 -6.81 18.19
N LEU A 201 -28.10 -8.06 17.72
CA LEU A 201 -29.21 -8.65 17.00
C LEU A 201 -30.33 -8.72 18.05
N GLU A 202 -31.31 -7.82 17.98
CA GLU A 202 -32.57 -8.00 18.65
C GLU A 202 -33.12 -9.36 18.24
N GLN A 203 -33.25 -10.24 19.25
CA GLN A 203 -33.87 -11.55 19.12
C GLN A 203 -35.39 -11.37 18.96
#